data_0ab893c4a435ce8733b220b08c1d7602
#
_entry.id   0ab893c4a435ce8733b220b08c1d7602
#
_cell.length_a   1.000
_cell.length_b   1.000
_cell.length_c   1.000
_cell.angle_alpha   90.00
_cell.angle_beta   90.00
_cell.angle_gamma   90.00
#
_symmetry.space_group_name_H-M   'P 1'
#
loop_
_entity.id
_entity.type
_entity.pdbx_description
1 polymer ?
#
loop_
_entity_poly.entity_id
_entity_poly.type
_entity_poly.pdbx_seq_one_letter_code
_entity_poly.pdbx_strand_id
1 'polypeptide(L)'
;MRQLYTGALTALALVIGMSSQADAQAFRGFRVEAQGGYSQFSADGMHHSHWGVGAAAGADFDLGGFILGAEGTFWWAPSEVHGIDGAGWVNHKTFEEWGLAARAGVMVTPSTLVYGKVGYVNNEQRKEFIPFAAPDGDPGSVNTPGYYYHHFHTNGYQWGGGIDQFVGNNLYVSAEGRYSRYNDHTHTITGLVGIGYVFGAPVAAPPPPPPPPPPPPPPPPPATQTCPDGTVIPATSTCPAPPPPPPPPPPPAPERG
;
A
#
# COMPACT_ATOMS: atom_id res chain seq x y z
N MET A 1 -35.68 -0.97 -9.22
CA MET A 1 -34.78 -1.83 -8.40
C MET A 1 -33.93 -2.83 -9.20
N ARG A 2 -34.19 -3.18 -10.45
CA ARG A 2 -33.39 -4.18 -11.23
C ARG A 2 -32.18 -3.62 -11.99
N GLN A 3 -32.04 -2.31 -12.16
CA GLN A 3 -30.99 -1.70 -12.99
C GLN A 3 -29.69 -1.36 -12.22
N LEU A 4 -29.70 -1.30 -10.90
CA LEU A 4 -28.50 -0.95 -10.11
C LEU A 4 -27.55 -2.14 -9.90
N TYR A 5 -28.04 -3.38 -9.96
CA TYR A 5 -27.19 -4.57 -9.81
C TYR A 5 -26.35 -4.92 -11.05
N THR A 6 -26.77 -4.47 -12.23
CA THR A 6 -26.02 -4.70 -13.48
C THR A 6 -24.76 -3.83 -13.60
N GLY A 7 -24.73 -2.64 -12.98
CA GLY A 7 -23.59 -1.74 -13.02
C GLY A 7 -22.41 -2.21 -12.16
N ALA A 8 -22.69 -2.77 -10.99
CA ALA A 8 -21.63 -3.23 -10.05
C ALA A 8 -20.96 -4.51 -10.56
N LEU A 9 -21.71 -5.40 -11.18
CA LEU A 9 -21.17 -6.65 -11.76
C LEU A 9 -20.34 -6.40 -13.02
N THR A 10 -20.67 -5.40 -13.83
CA THR A 10 -19.89 -5.02 -15.01
C THR A 10 -18.58 -4.34 -14.65
N ALA A 11 -18.53 -3.55 -13.58
CA ALA A 11 -17.27 -2.96 -13.09
C ALA A 11 -16.29 -4.01 -12.57
N LEU A 12 -16.79 -5.03 -11.86
CA LEU A 12 -15.96 -6.14 -11.38
C LEU A 12 -15.47 -7.02 -12.55
N ALA A 13 -16.27 -7.24 -13.58
CA ALA A 13 -15.89 -7.99 -14.77
C ALA A 13 -14.83 -7.25 -15.62
N LEU A 14 -14.85 -5.90 -15.63
CA LEU A 14 -13.87 -5.11 -16.36
C LEU A 14 -12.47 -5.21 -15.74
N VAL A 15 -12.37 -5.28 -14.40
CA VAL A 15 -11.10 -5.47 -13.68
C VAL A 15 -10.52 -6.86 -13.96
N ILE A 16 -11.37 -7.89 -14.09
CA ILE A 16 -10.93 -9.26 -14.38
C ILE A 16 -10.52 -9.41 -15.87
N GLY A 17 -11.14 -8.65 -16.78
CA GLY A 17 -10.86 -8.70 -18.22
C GLY A 17 -9.55 -8.00 -18.65
N MET A 18 -9.03 -7.09 -17.85
CA MET A 18 -7.77 -6.37 -18.14
C MET A 18 -6.51 -7.17 -17.76
N SER A 19 -6.64 -8.29 -17.06
CA SER A 19 -5.53 -9.10 -16.56
C SER A 19 -4.86 -9.98 -17.61
N SER A 20 -5.32 -10.01 -18.86
CA SER A 20 -4.79 -10.94 -19.86
C SER A 20 -3.56 -10.45 -20.64
N GLN A 21 -3.09 -9.22 -20.41
CA GLN A 21 -1.89 -8.68 -21.06
C GLN A 21 -1.01 -7.76 -20.18
N ALA A 22 -1.37 -7.54 -18.92
CA ALA A 22 -0.46 -6.90 -17.98
C ALA A 22 0.54 -7.95 -17.47
N ASP A 23 1.81 -7.64 -17.53
CA ASP A 23 2.88 -8.50 -17.02
C ASP A 23 2.48 -9.07 -15.65
N ALA A 24 2.60 -10.40 -15.51
CA ALA A 24 2.26 -11.12 -14.29
C ALA A 24 3.02 -10.61 -13.04
N GLN A 25 4.00 -9.75 -13.20
CA GLN A 25 4.75 -9.07 -12.15
C GLN A 25 4.04 -7.84 -11.56
N ALA A 26 3.05 -7.25 -12.26
CA ALA A 26 2.35 -6.07 -11.79
C ALA A 26 1.18 -6.38 -10.83
N PHE A 27 0.63 -7.60 -10.85
CA PHE A 27 -0.48 -7.99 -10.00
C PHE A 27 0.01 -8.44 -8.62
N ARG A 28 -0.22 -7.62 -7.59
CA ARG A 28 0.14 -7.95 -6.21
C ARG A 28 -0.81 -8.97 -5.59
N GLY A 29 -2.10 -8.95 -5.95
CA GLY A 29 -3.07 -9.93 -5.52
C GLY A 29 -4.44 -9.36 -5.19
N PHE A 30 -5.36 -10.28 -4.90
CA PHE A 30 -6.64 -9.97 -4.27
C PHE A 30 -6.41 -9.85 -2.76
N ARG A 31 -7.14 -8.94 -2.12
CA ARG A 31 -7.11 -8.81 -0.67
C ARG A 31 -8.52 -8.84 -0.09
N VAL A 32 -8.59 -9.32 1.14
CA VAL A 32 -9.77 -9.22 1.98
C VAL A 32 -9.34 -8.69 3.34
N GLU A 33 -10.23 -7.95 3.99
CA GLU A 33 -9.95 -7.32 5.27
C GLU A 33 -11.20 -7.32 6.14
N ALA A 34 -11.05 -7.68 7.40
CA ALA A 34 -12.05 -7.46 8.44
C ALA A 34 -11.69 -6.20 9.21
N GLN A 35 -12.68 -5.34 9.45
CA GLN A 35 -12.50 -4.01 10.00
C GLN A 35 -13.33 -3.81 11.27
N GLY A 36 -12.79 -3.06 12.22
CA GLY A 36 -13.50 -2.56 13.39
C GLY A 36 -13.07 -1.14 13.69
N GLY A 37 -13.98 -0.32 14.22
CA GLY A 37 -13.62 1.07 14.46
C GLY A 37 -14.74 1.91 15.05
N TYR A 38 -14.58 3.21 14.93
CA TYR A 38 -15.45 4.20 15.53
C TYR A 38 -15.87 5.23 14.49
N SER A 39 -17.17 5.42 14.35
CA SER A 39 -17.76 6.36 13.40
C SER A 39 -18.51 7.46 14.11
N GLN A 40 -18.37 8.68 13.63
CA GLN A 40 -19.19 9.82 13.99
C GLN A 40 -20.10 10.17 12.82
N PHE A 41 -21.39 9.93 12.99
CA PHE A 41 -22.43 10.35 12.06
C PHE A 41 -22.90 11.76 12.41
N SER A 42 -23.05 12.61 11.40
CA SER A 42 -23.48 14.01 11.55
C SER A 42 -24.61 14.30 10.60
N ALA A 43 -25.71 14.81 11.15
CA ALA A 43 -26.93 15.18 10.44
C ALA A 43 -27.60 16.39 11.10
N ASP A 44 -28.11 17.34 10.32
CA ASP A 44 -28.88 18.49 10.81
C ASP A 44 -28.19 19.30 11.94
N GLY A 45 -26.83 19.40 11.86
CA GLY A 45 -26.01 20.10 12.89
C GLY A 45 -25.77 19.31 14.19
N MET A 46 -26.30 18.10 14.27
CA MET A 46 -26.11 17.17 15.38
C MET A 46 -25.12 16.08 14.99
N HIS A 47 -24.49 15.46 15.98
CA HIS A 47 -23.57 14.33 15.74
C HIS A 47 -23.71 13.30 16.85
N HIS A 48 -23.53 12.05 16.47
CA HIS A 48 -23.46 10.92 17.38
C HIS A 48 -22.39 9.95 16.93
N SER A 49 -21.71 9.35 17.87
CA SER A 49 -20.59 8.46 17.60
C SER A 49 -20.87 7.05 18.07
N HIS A 50 -20.48 6.08 17.27
CA HIS A 50 -20.77 4.67 17.52
C HIS A 50 -19.64 3.75 17.06
N TRP A 51 -19.53 2.59 17.70
CA TRP A 51 -18.67 1.52 17.25
C TRP A 51 -19.27 0.84 16.01
N GLY A 52 -18.43 0.45 15.09
CA GLY A 52 -18.83 -0.25 13.89
C GLY A 52 -17.88 -1.38 13.55
N VAL A 53 -18.38 -2.23 12.67
CA VAL A 53 -17.63 -3.34 12.08
C VAL A 53 -17.82 -3.33 10.57
N GLY A 54 -16.86 -3.87 9.85
CA GLY A 54 -16.92 -3.87 8.40
C GLY A 54 -16.00 -4.88 7.76
N ALA A 55 -16.01 -4.85 6.45
CA ALA A 55 -15.13 -5.65 5.63
C ALA A 55 -14.75 -4.88 4.37
N ALA A 56 -13.59 -5.18 3.82
CA ALA A 56 -13.16 -4.72 2.51
C ALA A 56 -12.66 -5.89 1.68
N ALA A 57 -12.87 -5.80 0.37
CA ALA A 57 -12.30 -6.74 -0.59
C ALA A 57 -11.83 -5.97 -1.82
N GLY A 58 -10.66 -6.28 -2.33
CA GLY A 58 -10.07 -5.52 -3.43
C GLY A 58 -8.98 -6.26 -4.18
N ALA A 59 -8.42 -5.56 -5.16
CA ALA A 59 -7.29 -6.01 -5.95
C ALA A 59 -6.27 -4.88 -6.07
N ASP A 60 -5.01 -5.21 -5.87
CA ASP A 60 -3.90 -4.27 -5.94
C ASP A 60 -2.91 -4.67 -7.03
N PHE A 61 -2.34 -3.67 -7.71
CA PHE A 61 -1.30 -3.78 -8.73
C PHE A 61 -0.07 -3.03 -8.27
N ASP A 62 1.09 -3.68 -8.31
CA ASP A 62 2.39 -3.10 -7.97
C ASP A 62 3.09 -2.60 -9.25
N LEU A 63 3.34 -1.32 -9.30
CA LEU A 63 3.99 -0.62 -10.41
C LEU A 63 5.42 -0.18 -10.03
N GLY A 64 6.17 -1.03 -9.33
CA GLY A 64 7.53 -0.72 -8.89
C GLY A 64 7.58 0.05 -7.56
N GLY A 65 6.78 -0.37 -6.60
CA GLY A 65 6.65 0.26 -5.28
C GLY A 65 5.54 1.31 -5.18
N PHE A 66 4.91 1.64 -6.29
CA PHE A 66 3.66 2.40 -6.34
C PHE A 66 2.51 1.43 -6.54
N ILE A 67 1.56 1.42 -5.61
CA ILE A 67 0.41 0.51 -5.61
C ILE A 67 -0.81 1.25 -6.12
N LEU A 68 -1.49 0.66 -7.09
CA LEU A 68 -2.83 1.07 -7.52
C LEU A 68 -3.80 -0.07 -7.25
N GLY A 69 -4.99 0.24 -6.77
CA GLY A 69 -5.98 -0.76 -6.48
C GLY A 69 -7.41 -0.25 -6.57
N ALA A 70 -8.31 -1.21 -6.53
CA ALA A 70 -9.74 -0.98 -6.36
C ALA A 70 -10.28 -1.84 -5.24
N GLU A 71 -11.25 -1.32 -4.49
CA GLU A 71 -11.86 -2.05 -3.38
C GLU A 71 -13.35 -1.79 -3.27
N GLY A 72 -14.10 -2.83 -2.89
CA GLY A 72 -15.42 -2.73 -2.34
C GLY A 72 -15.36 -2.76 -0.82
N THR A 73 -16.18 -1.94 -0.17
CA THR A 73 -16.26 -1.85 1.29
C THR A 73 -17.70 -2.04 1.77
N PHE A 74 -17.82 -2.64 2.93
CA PHE A 74 -19.06 -2.72 3.71
C PHE A 74 -18.76 -2.24 5.11
N TRP A 75 -19.58 -1.31 5.62
CA TRP A 75 -19.44 -0.78 6.98
C TRP A 75 -20.80 -0.76 7.65
N TRP A 76 -20.89 -1.31 8.84
CA TRP A 76 -22.08 -1.33 9.68
C TRP A 76 -21.81 -0.66 11.02
N ALA A 77 -22.40 0.51 11.20
CA ALA A 77 -22.26 1.31 12.41
C ALA A 77 -23.58 2.06 12.66
N PRO A 78 -24.64 1.37 13.13
CA PRO A 78 -25.92 1.99 13.33
C PRO A 78 -25.82 3.08 14.39
N SER A 79 -26.17 4.30 14.03
CA SER A 79 -26.11 5.48 14.87
C SER A 79 -27.35 6.33 14.65
N GLU A 80 -27.84 6.98 15.70
CA GLU A 80 -29.04 7.80 15.66
C GLU A 80 -28.77 9.14 16.33
N VAL A 81 -29.12 10.23 15.67
CA VAL A 81 -29.11 11.59 16.22
C VAL A 81 -30.53 12.03 16.50
N HIS A 82 -30.72 12.69 17.63
CA HIS A 82 -31.99 13.20 18.07
C HIS A 82 -31.91 14.71 18.25
N GLY A 83 -32.94 15.42 17.82
CA GLY A 83 -33.01 16.86 17.95
C GLY A 83 -34.42 17.39 17.94
N ILE A 84 -34.51 18.70 18.01
CA ILE A 84 -35.76 19.45 17.88
C ILE A 84 -35.62 20.34 16.66
N ASP A 85 -36.57 20.24 15.74
CA ASP A 85 -36.67 21.10 14.56
C ASP A 85 -38.04 21.80 14.59
N GLY A 86 -38.02 23.08 15.04
CA GLY A 86 -39.22 23.90 15.08
C GLY A 86 -40.32 23.32 15.97
N ALA A 87 -41.27 22.59 15.37
CA ALA A 87 -42.47 22.11 16.00
C ALA A 87 -42.47 20.61 16.32
N GLY A 88 -41.31 19.94 16.33
CA GLY A 88 -41.29 18.51 16.57
C GLY A 88 -39.90 17.93 16.90
N TRP A 89 -39.92 16.64 17.20
CA TRP A 89 -38.71 15.82 17.37
C TRP A 89 -38.24 15.30 16.03
N VAL A 90 -36.94 15.43 15.76
CA VAL A 90 -36.30 14.86 14.58
C VAL A 90 -35.36 13.74 15.04
N ASN A 91 -35.55 12.56 14.45
CA ASN A 91 -34.66 11.44 14.63
C ASN A 91 -34.06 11.11 13.26
N HIS A 92 -32.72 11.13 13.15
CA HIS A 92 -32.01 10.76 11.94
C HIS A 92 -31.07 9.60 12.24
N LYS A 93 -31.28 8.45 11.60
CA LYS A 93 -30.52 7.22 11.85
C LYS A 93 -29.81 6.77 10.58
N THR A 94 -28.57 6.35 10.75
CA THR A 94 -27.79 5.64 9.75
C THR A 94 -27.67 4.16 10.10
N PHE A 95 -27.51 3.30 9.11
CA PHE A 95 -27.40 1.85 9.29
C PHE A 95 -26.09 1.35 8.68
N GLU A 96 -26.10 1.03 7.41
CA GLU A 96 -24.98 0.45 6.70
C GLU A 96 -24.53 1.34 5.54
N GLU A 97 -23.27 1.19 5.18
CA GLU A 97 -22.64 1.87 4.06
C GLU A 97 -21.94 0.84 3.17
N TRP A 98 -22.26 0.87 1.90
CA TRP A 98 -21.56 0.17 0.83
C TRP A 98 -20.71 1.15 0.05
N GLY A 99 -19.47 0.78 -0.23
CA GLY A 99 -18.54 1.63 -0.97
C GLY A 99 -17.85 0.91 -2.10
N LEU A 100 -17.44 1.70 -3.10
CA LEU A 100 -16.51 1.30 -4.15
C LEU A 100 -15.47 2.41 -4.30
N ALA A 101 -14.21 2.08 -4.12
CA ALA A 101 -13.12 3.05 -4.11
C ALA A 101 -11.94 2.60 -4.98
N ALA A 102 -11.25 3.59 -5.57
CA ALA A 102 -9.89 3.45 -6.05
C ALA A 102 -8.94 3.82 -4.91
N ARG A 103 -7.83 3.08 -4.80
CA ARG A 103 -6.75 3.39 -3.85
C ARG A 103 -5.42 3.52 -4.58
N ALA A 104 -4.56 4.40 -4.07
CA ALA A 104 -3.20 4.60 -4.57
C ALA A 104 -2.27 4.79 -3.37
N GLY A 105 -1.09 4.18 -3.41
CA GLY A 105 -0.16 4.23 -2.30
C GLY A 105 1.27 3.93 -2.69
N VAL A 106 2.17 4.09 -1.73
CA VAL A 106 3.60 3.82 -1.89
C VAL A 106 4.10 2.93 -0.76
N MET A 107 4.98 2.01 -1.09
CA MET A 107 5.72 1.24 -0.11
C MET A 107 6.81 2.12 0.50
N VAL A 108 6.60 2.61 1.73
CA VAL A 108 7.59 3.43 2.46
C VAL A 108 8.67 2.58 3.12
N THR A 109 8.38 1.31 3.39
CA THR A 109 9.33 0.26 3.74
C THR A 109 8.93 -1.03 3.01
N PRO A 110 9.77 -2.09 2.99
CA PRO A 110 9.38 -3.37 2.39
C PRO A 110 8.10 -4.00 2.96
N SER A 111 7.67 -3.57 4.16
CA SER A 111 6.50 -4.10 4.86
C SER A 111 5.43 -3.07 5.19
N THR A 112 5.61 -1.80 4.79
CA THR A 112 4.66 -0.72 5.14
C THR A 112 4.18 -0.01 3.89
N LEU A 113 2.89 -0.08 3.62
CA LEU A 113 2.19 0.67 2.57
C LEU A 113 1.46 1.85 3.20
N VAL A 114 1.69 3.05 2.68
CA VAL A 114 0.88 4.25 2.96
C VAL A 114 0.04 4.56 1.72
N TYR A 115 -1.25 4.76 1.91
CA TYR A 115 -2.18 4.95 0.79
C TYR A 115 -3.23 6.02 1.05
N GLY A 116 -3.75 6.57 -0.05
CA GLY A 116 -4.99 7.34 -0.11
C GLY A 116 -6.03 6.61 -0.94
N LYS A 117 -7.30 6.92 -0.70
CA LYS A 117 -8.41 6.38 -1.49
C LYS A 117 -9.51 7.42 -1.72
N VAL A 118 -10.22 7.25 -2.83
CA VAL A 118 -11.42 8.02 -3.16
C VAL A 118 -12.44 7.08 -3.79
N GLY A 119 -13.72 7.32 -3.54
CA GLY A 119 -14.74 6.43 -4.05
C GLY A 119 -16.16 6.95 -3.90
N TYR A 120 -17.05 6.08 -4.31
CA TYR A 120 -18.49 6.25 -4.21
C TYR A 120 -19.01 5.44 -3.03
N VAL A 121 -20.03 5.97 -2.35
CA VAL A 121 -20.72 5.30 -1.25
C VAL A 121 -22.22 5.35 -1.42
N ASN A 122 -22.88 4.34 -0.89
CA ASN A 122 -24.32 4.28 -0.73
C ASN A 122 -24.61 3.90 0.72
N ASN A 123 -25.36 4.74 1.40
CA ASN A 123 -25.69 4.59 2.82
C ASN A 123 -27.19 4.46 3.01
N GLU A 124 -27.61 3.54 3.88
CA GLU A 124 -28.97 3.37 4.30
C GLU A 124 -29.28 4.27 5.49
N GLN A 125 -30.34 5.09 5.36
CA GLN A 125 -30.72 6.06 6.38
C GLN A 125 -32.23 6.03 6.63
N ARG A 126 -32.61 6.51 7.82
CA ARG A 126 -33.99 6.74 8.23
C ARG A 126 -34.10 8.13 8.81
N LYS A 127 -35.10 8.90 8.36
CA LYS A 127 -35.48 10.16 8.96
C LYS A 127 -36.92 10.07 9.45
N GLU A 128 -37.12 10.48 10.70
CA GLU A 128 -38.42 10.49 11.38
C GLU A 128 -38.66 11.86 11.98
N PHE A 129 -39.85 12.38 11.83
CA PHE A 129 -40.31 13.62 12.46
C PHE A 129 -41.59 13.35 13.23
N ILE A 130 -41.57 13.66 14.52
CA ILE A 130 -42.70 13.53 15.43
C ILE A 130 -43.11 14.93 15.86
N PRO A 131 -44.21 15.49 15.32
CA PRO A 131 -44.67 16.82 15.71
C PRO A 131 -44.94 16.89 17.20
N PHE A 132 -44.66 18.04 17.84
CA PHE A 132 -45.24 18.31 19.17
C PHE A 132 -46.76 18.25 19.05
N ALA A 133 -47.40 17.65 20.04
CA ALA A 133 -48.84 17.54 20.05
C ALA A 133 -49.50 18.92 19.98
N ALA A 134 -50.71 18.92 19.46
CA ALA A 134 -51.65 20.03 19.51
C ALA A 134 -51.75 20.61 20.93
N PRO A 135 -52.36 21.79 21.15
CA PRO A 135 -52.28 22.67 22.30
C PRO A 135 -52.52 22.07 23.70
N ASP A 136 -52.88 20.82 23.80
CA ASP A 136 -53.17 20.07 25.03
C ASP A 136 -51.94 19.39 25.66
N GLY A 137 -50.73 19.53 25.08
CA GLY A 137 -49.45 19.14 25.70
C GLY A 137 -49.14 17.64 25.71
N ASP A 138 -49.92 16.83 25.00
CA ASP A 138 -49.65 15.40 24.86
C ASP A 138 -48.46 15.16 23.92
N PRO A 139 -47.45 14.33 24.29
CA PRO A 139 -46.33 14.06 23.38
C PRO A 139 -46.82 13.47 22.08
N GLY A 140 -46.43 14.09 20.96
CA GLY A 140 -46.81 13.65 19.63
C GLY A 140 -46.56 12.14 19.44
N SER A 141 -47.45 11.53 18.69
CA SER A 141 -47.37 10.09 18.36
C SER A 141 -47.35 9.90 16.83
N VAL A 142 -47.14 8.67 16.40
CA VAL A 142 -47.24 8.29 14.98
C VAL A 142 -48.57 8.60 14.35
N ASN A 143 -49.60 8.90 15.15
CA ASN A 143 -50.95 9.28 14.66
C ASN A 143 -51.14 10.80 14.64
N THR A 144 -50.19 11.61 15.08
CA THR A 144 -50.26 13.07 15.08
C THR A 144 -50.17 13.60 13.65
N PRO A 145 -51.08 14.50 13.19
CA PRO A 145 -50.97 15.11 11.88
C PRO A 145 -49.61 15.78 11.68
N GLY A 146 -48.93 15.44 10.58
CA GLY A 146 -47.59 15.91 10.30
C GLY A 146 -46.46 14.93 10.71
N TYR A 147 -46.81 13.79 11.32
CA TYR A 147 -45.82 12.70 11.49
C TYR A 147 -45.25 12.30 10.13
N TYR A 148 -43.92 12.15 10.08
CA TYR A 148 -43.20 11.78 8.88
C TYR A 148 -42.21 10.68 9.22
N TYR A 149 -42.20 9.61 8.41
CA TYR A 149 -41.23 8.52 8.48
C TYR A 149 -40.76 8.19 7.07
N HIS A 150 -39.45 8.24 6.86
CA HIS A 150 -38.87 7.91 5.57
C HIS A 150 -37.58 7.10 5.76
N HIS A 151 -37.57 5.93 5.15
CA HIS A 151 -36.44 5.04 5.08
C HIS A 151 -35.92 5.05 3.65
N PHE A 152 -34.64 5.37 3.44
CA PHE A 152 -34.11 5.64 2.12
C PHE A 152 -32.62 5.31 2.03
N HIS A 153 -32.12 5.14 0.81
CA HIS A 153 -30.72 5.06 0.51
C HIS A 153 -30.23 6.39 -0.06
N THR A 154 -29.12 6.88 0.43
CA THR A 154 -28.48 8.09 -0.06
C THR A 154 -27.11 7.76 -0.64
N ASN A 155 -26.81 8.41 -1.75
CA ASN A 155 -25.53 8.27 -2.43
C ASN A 155 -24.57 9.35 -1.98
N GLY A 156 -23.27 9.08 -2.13
CA GLY A 156 -22.27 10.06 -1.79
C GLY A 156 -20.90 9.69 -2.32
N TYR A 157 -19.92 10.38 -1.82
CA TYR A 157 -18.52 10.11 -2.09
C TYR A 157 -17.75 9.95 -0.79
N GLN A 158 -16.71 9.13 -0.84
CA GLN A 158 -15.75 8.96 0.25
C GLN A 158 -14.35 9.31 -0.19
N TRP A 159 -13.56 9.76 0.75
CA TRP A 159 -12.12 9.85 0.62
C TRP A 159 -11.47 9.52 1.97
N GLY A 160 -10.26 9.04 1.93
CA GLY A 160 -9.57 8.62 3.13
C GLY A 160 -8.14 8.22 2.83
N GLY A 161 -7.50 7.66 3.83
CA GLY A 161 -6.15 7.14 3.71
C GLY A 161 -5.76 6.36 4.94
N GLY A 162 -4.73 5.56 4.79
CA GLY A 162 -4.31 4.67 5.84
C GLY A 162 -2.92 4.10 5.63
N ILE A 163 -2.60 3.19 6.53
CA ILE A 163 -1.34 2.47 6.56
C ILE A 163 -1.67 0.99 6.68
N ASP A 164 -1.07 0.16 5.79
CA ASP A 164 -1.08 -1.29 5.91
C ASP A 164 0.32 -1.73 6.34
N GLN A 165 0.43 -2.41 7.47
CA GLN A 165 1.64 -3.01 7.97
C GLN A 165 1.61 -4.52 7.78
N PHE A 166 2.45 -5.04 6.89
CA PHE A 166 2.58 -6.47 6.66
C PHE A 166 3.34 -7.12 7.82
N VAL A 167 2.76 -8.17 8.41
CA VAL A 167 3.31 -8.96 9.51
C VAL A 167 3.72 -10.37 9.05
N GLY A 168 3.93 -10.52 7.77
CA GLY A 168 4.31 -11.75 7.08
C GLY A 168 4.18 -11.55 5.58
N ASN A 169 4.22 -12.62 4.81
CA ASN A 169 4.17 -12.50 3.35
C ASN A 169 2.79 -12.05 2.83
N ASN A 170 1.72 -12.40 3.53
CA ASN A 170 0.35 -12.21 3.06
C ASN A 170 -0.59 -11.55 4.08
N LEU A 171 -0.24 -11.59 5.37
CA LEU A 171 -1.06 -11.02 6.44
C LEU A 171 -0.63 -9.57 6.70
N TYR A 172 -1.59 -8.69 6.89
CA TYR A 172 -1.34 -7.29 7.29
C TYR A 172 -2.33 -6.82 8.34
N VAL A 173 -1.92 -5.81 9.10
CA VAL A 173 -2.78 -5.00 9.93
C VAL A 173 -2.89 -3.61 9.33
N SER A 174 -4.06 -2.99 9.42
CA SER A 174 -4.34 -1.68 8.85
C SER A 174 -4.81 -0.69 9.89
N ALA A 175 -4.57 0.58 9.62
CA ALA A 175 -5.22 1.70 10.29
C ALA A 175 -5.65 2.71 9.21
N GLU A 176 -6.92 3.11 9.20
CA GLU A 176 -7.49 3.98 8.17
C GLU A 176 -8.36 5.07 8.80
N GLY A 177 -8.28 6.28 8.23
CA GLY A 177 -9.23 7.36 8.44
C GLY A 177 -10.04 7.58 7.17
N ARG A 178 -11.37 7.70 7.32
CA ARG A 178 -12.32 7.82 6.22
C ARG A 178 -13.31 8.95 6.48
N TYR A 179 -13.62 9.71 5.44
CA TYR A 179 -14.69 10.69 5.41
C TYR A 179 -15.66 10.34 4.29
N SER A 180 -16.93 10.15 4.63
CA SER A 180 -18.03 9.91 3.70
C SER A 180 -19.00 11.07 3.75
N ARG A 181 -19.33 11.67 2.60
CA ARG A 181 -20.34 12.73 2.47
C ARG A 181 -21.45 12.27 1.56
N TYR A 182 -22.68 12.42 2.04
CA TYR A 182 -23.87 11.99 1.35
C TYR A 182 -24.65 13.17 0.74
N ASN A 183 -25.47 12.89 -0.27
CA ASN A 183 -26.22 13.91 -1.01
C ASN A 183 -27.34 14.58 -0.21
N ASP A 184 -27.76 13.97 0.89
CA ASP A 184 -28.74 14.51 1.84
C ASP A 184 -28.13 15.49 2.88
N HIS A 185 -26.90 15.95 2.63
CA HIS A 185 -26.13 16.86 3.49
C HIS A 185 -25.61 16.23 4.79
N THR A 186 -25.78 14.93 4.97
CA THR A 186 -25.18 14.21 6.09
C THR A 186 -23.74 13.79 5.77
N HIS A 187 -22.98 13.46 6.80
CA HIS A 187 -21.61 12.94 6.63
C HIS A 187 -21.19 12.04 7.80
N THR A 188 -20.20 11.21 7.53
CA THR A 188 -19.60 10.31 8.53
C THR A 188 -18.09 10.45 8.51
N ILE A 189 -17.49 10.54 9.70
CA ILE A 189 -16.04 10.43 9.91
C ILE A 189 -15.79 9.10 10.60
N THR A 190 -14.93 8.26 10.04
CA THR A 190 -14.65 6.93 10.56
C THR A 190 -13.16 6.76 10.76
N GLY A 191 -12.76 6.32 11.95
CA GLY A 191 -11.42 5.78 12.24
C GLY A 191 -11.54 4.28 12.45
N LEU A 192 -10.76 3.49 11.74
CA LEU A 192 -10.83 2.04 11.81
C LEU A 192 -9.46 1.38 11.83
N VAL A 193 -9.44 0.17 12.35
CA VAL A 193 -8.32 -0.76 12.28
C VAL A 193 -8.79 -2.07 11.64
N GLY A 194 -7.90 -2.75 10.95
CA GLY A 194 -8.24 -3.98 10.25
C GLY A 194 -7.16 -5.05 10.34
N ILE A 195 -7.60 -6.25 10.00
CA ILE A 195 -6.71 -7.38 9.73
C ILE A 195 -7.07 -7.90 8.35
N GLY A 196 -6.10 -7.94 7.47
CA GLY A 196 -6.30 -8.35 6.09
C GLY A 196 -5.33 -9.41 5.62
N TYR A 197 -5.74 -10.08 4.54
CA TYR A 197 -4.95 -11.11 3.88
C TYR A 197 -4.92 -10.86 2.37
N VAL A 198 -3.72 -10.96 1.78
CA VAL A 198 -3.49 -10.82 0.33
C VAL A 198 -3.33 -12.20 -0.29
N PHE A 199 -4.19 -12.51 -1.26
CA PHE A 199 -4.13 -13.74 -2.06
C PHE A 199 -3.35 -13.43 -3.34
N GLY A 200 -2.15 -13.96 -3.49
CA GLY A 200 -1.32 -13.72 -4.67
C GLY A 200 0.08 -14.27 -4.49
N ALA A 201 0.93 -14.07 -5.48
CA ALA A 201 2.33 -14.41 -5.36
C ALA A 201 2.97 -13.58 -4.23
N PRO A 202 3.83 -14.17 -3.39
CA PRO A 202 4.60 -13.42 -2.43
C PRO A 202 5.31 -12.26 -3.16
N VAL A 203 5.31 -11.10 -2.56
CA VAL A 203 6.15 -9.99 -3.04
C VAL A 203 7.57 -10.56 -3.19
N ALA A 204 8.08 -10.59 -4.42
CA ALA A 204 9.43 -11.07 -4.67
C ALA A 204 10.37 -10.31 -3.71
N ALA A 205 11.14 -11.04 -2.93
CA ALA A 205 12.18 -10.43 -2.12
C ALA A 205 13.03 -9.53 -3.02
N PRO A 206 13.42 -8.35 -2.59
CA PRO A 206 14.28 -7.49 -3.38
C PRO A 206 15.45 -8.33 -3.90
N PRO A 207 15.85 -8.17 -5.18
CA PRO A 207 16.94 -8.95 -5.72
C PRO A 207 18.13 -8.86 -4.78
N PRO A 208 18.84 -9.96 -4.53
CA PRO A 208 20.00 -9.94 -3.66
C PRO A 208 20.96 -8.84 -4.17
N PRO A 209 21.63 -8.11 -3.28
CA PRO A 209 22.58 -7.09 -3.69
C PRO A 209 23.55 -7.68 -4.72
N PRO A 210 23.91 -6.93 -5.76
CA PRO A 210 24.84 -7.42 -6.75
C PRO A 210 26.11 -7.98 -6.06
N PRO A 211 26.66 -9.10 -6.53
CA PRO A 211 27.86 -9.67 -5.95
C PRO A 211 28.95 -8.58 -5.87
N PRO A 212 29.76 -8.56 -4.83
CA PRO A 212 30.86 -7.60 -4.74
C PRO A 212 31.71 -7.69 -6.00
N PRO A 213 32.23 -6.58 -6.52
CA PRO A 213 33.08 -6.58 -7.70
C PRO A 213 34.24 -7.57 -7.48
N PRO A 214 34.68 -8.31 -8.52
CA PRO A 214 35.78 -9.23 -8.39
C PRO A 214 37.02 -8.48 -7.84
N PRO A 215 37.84 -9.13 -7.01
CA PRO A 215 39.06 -8.51 -6.49
C PRO A 215 39.93 -8.03 -7.66
N PRO A 216 40.59 -6.90 -7.54
CA PRO A 216 41.47 -6.39 -8.59
C PRO A 216 42.50 -7.48 -8.98
N PRO A 217 42.88 -7.57 -10.25
CA PRO A 217 43.86 -8.53 -10.69
C PRO A 217 45.14 -8.35 -9.90
N PRO A 218 45.90 -9.45 -9.57
CA PRO A 218 47.14 -9.35 -8.87
C PRO A 218 48.10 -8.44 -9.64
N PRO A 219 48.95 -7.67 -8.95
CA PRO A 219 49.92 -6.81 -9.58
C PRO A 219 50.80 -7.63 -10.55
N PRO A 220 51.19 -7.08 -11.72
CA PRO A 220 52.07 -7.76 -12.62
C PRO A 220 53.37 -8.16 -11.91
N PRO A 221 53.94 -9.33 -12.31
CA PRO A 221 55.22 -9.76 -11.71
C PRO A 221 56.30 -8.68 -11.88
N PRO A 222 57.21 -8.53 -10.94
CA PRO A 222 58.28 -7.57 -11.06
C PRO A 222 59.05 -7.81 -12.38
N ALA A 223 59.36 -6.73 -13.08
CA ALA A 223 60.15 -6.83 -14.28
C ALA A 223 61.53 -7.43 -13.95
N THR A 224 61.98 -8.42 -14.72
CA THR A 224 63.28 -9.06 -14.62
C THR A 224 64.14 -8.77 -15.82
N GLN A 225 65.47 -8.76 -15.68
CA GLN A 225 66.45 -8.67 -16.80
C GLN A 225 67.35 -9.87 -16.75
N THR A 226 67.83 -10.30 -17.94
CA THR A 226 68.78 -11.39 -18.06
C THR A 226 70.18 -10.77 -18.29
N CYS A 227 71.12 -11.12 -17.44
CA CYS A 227 72.51 -10.70 -17.56
C CYS A 227 73.26 -11.48 -18.66
N PRO A 228 74.43 -11.00 -19.14
CA PRO A 228 75.22 -11.68 -20.15
C PRO A 228 75.72 -13.09 -19.76
N ASP A 229 75.76 -13.39 -18.47
CA ASP A 229 76.10 -14.70 -17.89
C ASP A 229 74.90 -15.66 -17.84
N GLY A 230 73.71 -15.23 -18.32
CA GLY A 230 72.49 -16.02 -18.31
C GLY A 230 71.68 -15.95 -17.01
N THR A 231 72.12 -15.21 -15.98
CA THR A 231 71.37 -15.04 -14.74
C THR A 231 70.20 -14.07 -14.94
N VAL A 232 69.00 -14.39 -14.34
CA VAL A 232 67.80 -13.53 -14.33
C VAL A 232 67.75 -12.82 -13.00
N ILE A 233 67.78 -11.50 -13.05
CA ILE A 233 67.74 -10.64 -11.88
C ILE A 233 66.62 -9.59 -11.99
N PRO A 234 66.16 -8.98 -10.91
CA PRO A 234 65.21 -7.86 -10.98
C PRO A 234 65.79 -6.75 -11.89
N ALA A 235 64.92 -6.13 -12.70
CA ALA A 235 65.32 -5.08 -13.64
C ALA A 235 66.00 -3.86 -12.98
N THR A 236 65.84 -3.70 -11.64
CA THR A 236 66.44 -2.65 -10.87
C THR A 236 67.83 -2.99 -10.31
N SER A 237 68.32 -4.24 -10.50
CA SER A 237 69.62 -4.72 -10.03
C SER A 237 70.66 -4.64 -11.15
N THR A 238 71.94 -4.38 -10.78
CA THR A 238 73.03 -4.32 -11.74
C THR A 238 73.62 -5.71 -11.92
N CYS A 239 73.91 -6.12 -13.16
CA CYS A 239 74.53 -7.39 -13.49
C CYS A 239 75.95 -7.49 -12.86
N PRO A 240 76.36 -8.69 -12.42
CA PRO A 240 77.73 -8.93 -11.98
C PRO A 240 78.75 -8.63 -13.10
N ALA A 241 79.92 -8.06 -12.72
CA ALA A 241 81.00 -7.82 -13.70
C ALA A 241 81.49 -9.15 -14.29
N PRO A 242 81.83 -9.23 -15.52
CA PRO A 242 82.35 -10.43 -16.14
C PRO A 242 83.72 -10.78 -15.46
N PRO A 243 84.04 -12.04 -15.30
CA PRO A 243 85.29 -12.43 -14.69
C PRO A 243 86.54 -11.88 -15.42
N PRO A 244 87.60 -11.50 -14.79
CA PRO A 244 88.73 -10.97 -15.47
C PRO A 244 89.35 -12.01 -16.43
N PRO A 245 89.91 -11.57 -17.57
CA PRO A 245 90.48 -12.49 -18.54
C PRO A 245 91.62 -13.28 -17.91
N PRO A 246 91.80 -14.55 -18.31
CA PRO A 246 92.91 -15.38 -17.80
C PRO A 246 94.25 -14.73 -18.10
N PRO A 247 95.20 -14.87 -17.23
CA PRO A 247 96.53 -14.31 -17.44
C PRO A 247 97.19 -14.88 -18.69
N PRO A 248 97.93 -14.08 -19.44
CA PRO A 248 98.60 -14.53 -20.65
C PRO A 248 99.57 -15.70 -20.31
N PRO A 249 99.69 -16.66 -21.28
CA PRO A 249 100.59 -17.80 -21.05
C PRO A 249 102.03 -17.33 -20.94
N PRO A 250 102.85 -18.06 -20.09
CA PRO A 250 104.25 -17.70 -19.83
C PRO A 250 105.04 -17.82 -21.13
N PRO A 251 106.01 -16.94 -21.33
CA PRO A 251 106.87 -16.98 -22.56
C PRO A 251 107.61 -18.30 -22.65
N PRO A 252 107.85 -18.79 -23.89
CA PRO A 252 108.57 -20.04 -24.08
C PRO A 252 109.96 -19.97 -23.53
N ALA A 253 110.45 -21.09 -22.94
CA ALA A 253 111.78 -21.22 -22.36
C ALA A 253 112.82 -21.14 -23.47
N PRO A 254 114.01 -20.49 -23.23
CA PRO A 254 115.08 -20.40 -24.24
C PRO A 254 115.61 -21.79 -24.56
N GLU A 255 115.71 -22.09 -25.85
CA GLU A 255 116.40 -23.28 -26.35
C GLU A 255 117.92 -23.18 -26.03
N ARG A 256 118.41 -24.23 -25.39
CA ARG A 256 119.85 -24.38 -25.17
C ARG A 256 120.41 -25.07 -26.43
N GLY A 257 121.29 -24.42 -27.12
CA GLY A 257 122.16 -24.98 -28.06
C GLY A 257 123.40 -25.57 -27.41
#